data_340e67af654eba4a5f3de6063330e376
#
_entry.id   340e67af654eba4a5f3de6063330e376
#
_cell.length_a   1.000
_cell.length_b   1.000
_cell.length_c   1.000
_cell.angle_alpha   90.00
_cell.angle_beta   90.00
_cell.angle_gamma   90.00
#
_symmetry.space_group_name_H-M   'P 1'
#
loop_
_entity.id
_entity.type
_entity.pdbx_description
1 polymer ?
#
loop_
_entity_poly.entity_id
_entity_poly.type
_entity_poly.pdbx_seq_one_letter_code
_entity_poly.pdbx_strand_id
1 'polypeptide(L)'
;MTFPPCIRLLGLLLGLLSCVHGTAQFVVERSPWLDGEAVTEEPVHQTWAVADQSTAQLIQAELTVEGLNPRKPVRLSVDDDTTLKLAPYRRYSRLCVEPDFMLYADYIYADPEIQADTLLLEPLAIGLETALPAIEFMPGTEDLYFTSVPALEALHAFIEVNPTVSVAIIGHEEEGTTEQHRTSRNRARAVFEYLVSSGVNANRLSVEGRGSAQRLYPQPTTPEEAEANRRISIRVTNY
;
A
#
# COMPACT_ATOMS: atom_id res chain seq x y z
N MET A 1 4.61 -28.41 -26.05
CA MET A 1 4.35 -27.58 -24.87
C MET A 1 5.35 -26.44 -24.92
N THR A 2 4.94 -25.32 -25.44
CA THR A 2 5.75 -24.12 -25.61
C THR A 2 5.48 -23.20 -24.43
N PHE A 3 6.51 -22.94 -23.62
CA PHE A 3 6.45 -21.97 -22.54
C PHE A 3 6.41 -20.55 -23.11
N PRO A 4 5.64 -19.62 -22.54
CA PRO A 4 5.67 -18.22 -22.95
C PRO A 4 6.99 -17.56 -22.53
N PRO A 5 7.52 -16.62 -23.31
CA PRO A 5 8.76 -15.93 -23.01
C PRO A 5 8.46 -14.73 -22.07
N CYS A 6 8.20 -15.01 -20.84
CA CYS A 6 8.27 -14.00 -19.79
C CYS A 6 9.30 -14.45 -18.79
N ILE A 7 10.47 -13.90 -18.87
CA ILE A 7 11.49 -13.60 -17.84
C ILE A 7 12.77 -13.28 -18.59
N ARG A 8 12.89 -12.03 -19.02
CA ARG A 8 14.20 -11.42 -19.21
C ARG A 8 14.41 -10.44 -18.05
N LEU A 9 14.47 -11.00 -16.86
CA LEU A 9 15.10 -10.35 -15.73
C LEU A 9 16.45 -11.02 -15.59
N LEU A 10 17.48 -10.38 -16.05
CA LEU A 10 18.84 -10.32 -15.54
C LEU A 10 19.65 -9.51 -16.56
N GLY A 11 19.66 -8.20 -16.40
CA GLY A 11 20.71 -7.39 -16.94
C GLY A 11 22.01 -7.77 -16.21
N LEU A 12 22.65 -8.85 -16.66
CA LEU A 12 24.03 -9.13 -16.27
C LEU A 12 24.85 -7.93 -16.72
N LEU A 13 25.42 -7.20 -15.79
CA LEU A 13 26.54 -6.28 -16.01
C LEU A 13 27.72 -7.11 -16.53
N LEU A 14 27.79 -7.34 -17.82
CA LEU A 14 29.00 -7.80 -18.49
C LEU A 14 29.84 -6.57 -18.74
N GLY A 15 30.64 -6.22 -17.75
CA GLY A 15 31.75 -5.31 -17.94
C GLY A 15 32.80 -5.96 -18.84
N LEU A 16 32.88 -5.54 -20.10
CA LEU A 16 34.03 -5.87 -20.96
C LEU A 16 35.24 -5.07 -20.48
N LEU A 17 36.16 -5.76 -19.82
CA LEU A 17 37.45 -5.21 -19.46
C LEU A 17 38.33 -5.18 -20.73
N SER A 18 38.44 -4.04 -21.40
CA SER A 18 39.46 -3.83 -22.43
C SER A 18 40.67 -3.17 -21.80
N CYS A 19 41.75 -3.92 -21.67
CA CYS A 19 43.05 -3.43 -21.19
C CYS A 19 43.86 -2.90 -22.37
N VAL A 20 43.90 -1.59 -22.57
CA VAL A 20 44.85 -0.95 -23.48
C VAL A 20 45.61 0.09 -22.67
N HIS A 21 46.93 -0.12 -22.53
CA HIS A 21 47.89 0.81 -21.89
C HIS A 21 47.64 1.17 -20.42
N GLY A 22 47.46 0.17 -19.56
CA GLY A 22 47.62 0.36 -18.10
C GLY A 22 46.54 1.15 -17.35
N THR A 23 45.49 1.58 -18.02
CA THR A 23 44.28 2.18 -17.38
C THR A 23 43.06 1.35 -17.70
N ALA A 24 42.51 0.71 -16.67
CA ALA A 24 41.20 0.05 -16.77
C ALA A 24 40.11 1.12 -16.86
N GLN A 25 39.53 1.30 -18.04
CA GLN A 25 38.30 2.09 -18.20
C GLN A 25 37.10 1.16 -18.06
N PHE A 26 36.31 1.39 -17.03
CA PHE A 26 34.98 0.78 -16.92
C PHE A 26 34.04 1.52 -17.86
N VAL A 27 33.67 0.90 -18.97
CA VAL A 27 32.54 1.38 -19.76
C VAL A 27 31.29 0.78 -19.13
N VAL A 28 30.56 1.61 -18.38
CA VAL A 28 29.21 1.27 -17.94
C VAL A 28 28.31 1.50 -19.15
N GLU A 29 27.93 0.44 -19.85
CA GLU A 29 26.81 0.54 -20.78
C GLU A 29 25.60 0.93 -19.96
N ARG A 30 25.12 2.17 -20.18
CA ARG A 30 23.88 2.62 -19.57
C ARG A 30 22.77 1.71 -20.04
N SER A 31 22.04 1.17 -19.08
CA SER A 31 20.79 0.47 -19.36
C SER A 31 19.89 1.41 -20.16
N PRO A 32 19.24 0.95 -21.24
CA PRO A 32 18.25 1.77 -21.99
C PRO A 32 17.18 2.39 -21.10
N TRP A 33 16.93 1.80 -19.94
CA TRP A 33 16.02 2.31 -18.90
C TRP A 33 16.51 3.58 -18.19
N LEU A 34 17.80 3.91 -18.32
CA LEU A 34 18.40 5.13 -17.73
C LEU A 34 18.48 6.28 -18.72
N ASP A 35 18.35 6.04 -20.02
CA ASP A 35 18.50 7.06 -21.06
C ASP A 35 17.20 7.78 -21.42
N GLY A 36 16.13 7.60 -20.61
CA GLY A 36 14.93 8.41 -20.71
C GLY A 36 14.13 8.26 -22.01
N GLU A 37 14.40 7.24 -22.82
CA GLU A 37 13.40 6.77 -23.77
C GLU A 37 12.26 6.19 -22.94
N ALA A 38 11.26 7.05 -22.69
CA ALA A 38 10.01 6.61 -22.14
C ALA A 38 9.54 5.47 -23.03
N VAL A 39 9.51 4.26 -22.50
CA VAL A 39 8.74 3.18 -23.10
C VAL A 39 7.33 3.76 -23.12
N THR A 40 6.89 4.22 -24.27
CA THR A 40 5.55 4.74 -24.49
C THR A 40 4.62 3.52 -24.58
N GLU A 41 4.47 2.83 -23.46
CA GLU A 41 3.43 1.85 -23.32
C GLU A 41 2.11 2.60 -23.37
N GLU A 42 1.18 2.12 -24.19
CA GLU A 42 -0.16 2.68 -24.28
C GLU A 42 -0.79 2.70 -22.87
N PRO A 43 -1.34 3.83 -22.46
CA PRO A 43 -1.94 3.93 -21.13
C PRO A 43 -3.14 2.99 -21.00
N VAL A 44 -3.27 2.41 -19.83
CA VAL A 44 -4.42 1.60 -19.43
C VAL A 44 -5.55 2.54 -19.04
N HIS A 45 -6.74 2.29 -19.59
CA HIS A 45 -7.95 2.98 -19.17
C HIS A 45 -8.76 2.03 -18.30
N GLN A 46 -9.00 2.40 -17.04
CA GLN A 46 -9.81 1.61 -16.11
C GLN A 46 -10.96 2.46 -15.59
N THR A 47 -12.16 1.91 -15.60
CA THR A 47 -13.33 2.50 -14.96
C THR A 47 -13.42 1.98 -13.54
N TRP A 48 -13.43 2.88 -12.55
CA TRP A 48 -13.56 2.52 -11.16
C TRP A 48 -14.92 2.93 -10.62
N ALA A 49 -15.50 2.08 -9.80
CA ALA A 49 -16.71 2.35 -9.05
C ALA A 49 -16.50 2.00 -7.58
N VAL A 50 -17.34 2.54 -6.71
CA VAL A 50 -17.38 2.21 -5.29
C VAL A 50 -18.76 1.69 -4.95
N ALA A 51 -18.84 0.60 -4.20
CA ALA A 51 -20.10 -0.01 -3.81
C ALA A 51 -20.08 -0.45 -2.35
N ASP A 52 -21.24 -0.45 -1.73
CA ASP A 52 -21.48 -1.09 -0.44
C ASP A 52 -21.41 -2.61 -0.59
N GLN A 53 -20.50 -3.25 0.13
CA GLN A 53 -20.29 -4.69 0.08
C GLN A 53 -21.54 -5.50 0.47
N SER A 54 -22.37 -4.98 1.35
CA SER A 54 -23.56 -5.70 1.86
C SER A 54 -24.76 -5.63 0.93
N THR A 55 -24.92 -4.51 0.22
CA THR A 55 -26.11 -4.25 -0.64
C THR A 55 -25.78 -4.28 -2.13
N ALA A 56 -24.50 -4.22 -2.50
CA ALA A 56 -24.01 -4.05 -3.86
C ALA A 56 -24.51 -2.74 -4.54
N GLN A 57 -24.99 -1.78 -3.76
CA GLN A 57 -25.39 -0.47 -4.28
C GLN A 57 -24.17 0.41 -4.50
N LEU A 58 -24.15 1.10 -5.65
CA LEU A 58 -23.10 2.07 -5.96
C LEU A 58 -23.17 3.25 -5.00
N ILE A 59 -21.99 3.72 -4.60
CA ILE A 59 -21.80 4.85 -3.69
C ILE A 59 -20.94 5.87 -4.42
N GLN A 60 -21.37 7.13 -4.45
CA GLN A 60 -20.47 8.21 -4.83
C GLN A 60 -19.52 8.48 -3.68
N ALA A 61 -18.22 8.31 -3.91
CA ALA A 61 -17.20 8.40 -2.87
C ALA A 61 -15.97 9.21 -3.33
N GLU A 62 -15.21 9.73 -2.36
CA GLU A 62 -13.91 10.33 -2.62
C GLU A 62 -12.79 9.30 -2.45
N LEU A 63 -12.02 9.09 -3.53
CA LEU A 63 -10.81 8.28 -3.53
C LEU A 63 -9.57 9.15 -3.46
N THR A 64 -8.67 8.83 -2.54
CA THR A 64 -7.30 9.33 -2.58
C THR A 64 -6.43 8.28 -3.28
N VAL A 65 -5.81 8.68 -4.40
CA VAL A 65 -4.99 7.78 -5.22
C VAL A 65 -3.57 8.31 -5.29
N GLU A 66 -2.60 7.50 -4.84
CA GLU A 66 -1.18 7.76 -5.06
C GLU A 66 -0.71 7.06 -6.33
N GLY A 67 0.27 7.67 -6.97
CA GLY A 67 0.86 7.14 -8.20
C GLY A 67 0.34 7.81 -9.46
N LEU A 68 -0.84 8.43 -9.47
CA LEU A 68 -1.33 9.26 -10.58
C LEU A 68 -0.46 10.50 -10.78
N ASN A 69 0.01 11.09 -9.68
CA ASN A 69 0.95 12.19 -9.69
C ASN A 69 2.19 11.79 -8.88
N PRO A 70 3.41 11.80 -9.47
CA PRO A 70 4.62 11.36 -8.79
C PRO A 70 5.02 12.24 -7.58
N ARG A 71 4.39 13.42 -7.42
CA ARG A 71 4.75 14.37 -6.37
C ARG A 71 3.74 14.46 -5.23
N LYS A 72 2.49 14.07 -5.46
CA LYS A 72 1.43 14.11 -4.44
C LYS A 72 0.25 13.20 -4.79
N PRO A 73 -0.50 12.72 -3.79
CA PRO A 73 -1.76 12.02 -3.98
C PRO A 73 -2.78 12.89 -4.73
N VAL A 74 -3.65 12.26 -5.48
CA VAL A 74 -4.77 12.90 -6.18
C VAL A 74 -6.05 12.45 -5.52
N ARG A 75 -6.94 13.40 -5.21
CA ARG A 75 -8.30 13.11 -4.75
C ARG A 75 -9.24 13.13 -5.95
N LEU A 76 -10.07 12.12 -6.04
CA LEU A 76 -11.01 11.90 -7.14
C LEU A 76 -12.39 11.64 -6.55
N SER A 77 -13.42 12.35 -7.04
CA SER A 77 -14.80 11.91 -6.84
C SER A 77 -15.06 10.78 -7.81
N VAL A 78 -15.44 9.63 -7.30
CA VAL A 78 -15.70 8.42 -8.08
C VAL A 78 -17.19 8.15 -8.10
N ASP A 79 -17.72 8.02 -9.29
CA ASP A 79 -19.07 7.57 -9.61
C ASP A 79 -18.99 6.35 -10.54
N ASP A 80 -20.13 5.89 -11.08
CA ASP A 80 -20.20 4.71 -11.93
C ASP A 80 -19.52 4.87 -13.31
N ASP A 81 -19.15 6.09 -13.69
CA ASP A 81 -18.55 6.42 -15.00
C ASP A 81 -17.09 6.92 -14.92
N THR A 82 -16.50 6.92 -13.74
CA THR A 82 -15.16 7.47 -13.53
C THR A 82 -14.08 6.63 -14.19
N THR A 83 -13.56 7.09 -15.34
CA THR A 83 -12.49 6.42 -16.07
C THR A 83 -11.14 7.09 -15.84
N LEU A 84 -10.15 6.30 -15.43
CA LEU A 84 -8.79 6.73 -15.13
C LEU A 84 -7.82 6.29 -16.21
N LYS A 85 -6.84 7.16 -16.48
CA LYS A 85 -5.72 6.88 -17.35
C LYS A 85 -4.51 6.52 -16.50
N LEU A 86 -4.09 5.25 -16.53
CA LEU A 86 -3.04 4.69 -15.71
C LEU A 86 -1.82 4.32 -16.55
N ALA A 87 -0.63 4.43 -15.97
CA ALA A 87 0.56 3.83 -16.57
C ALA A 87 0.54 2.31 -16.34
N PRO A 88 0.71 1.49 -17.38
CA PRO A 88 0.62 0.04 -17.26
C PRO A 88 1.65 -0.50 -16.28
N TYR A 89 1.32 -1.57 -15.57
CA TYR A 89 2.15 -2.27 -14.59
C TYR A 89 2.71 -1.42 -13.45
N ARG A 90 2.26 -0.17 -13.32
CA ARG A 90 2.60 0.69 -12.21
C ARG A 90 1.70 0.42 -11.01
N ARG A 91 2.30 0.46 -9.80
CA ARG A 91 1.58 0.36 -8.53
C ARG A 91 0.88 1.67 -8.21
N TYR A 92 -0.37 1.57 -7.79
CA TYR A 92 -1.18 2.66 -7.26
C TYR A 92 -1.73 2.27 -5.89
N SER A 93 -1.71 3.18 -4.92
CA SER A 93 -2.48 3.00 -3.68
C SER A 93 -3.83 3.68 -3.81
N ARG A 94 -4.87 3.05 -3.24
CA ARG A 94 -6.22 3.57 -3.20
C ARG A 94 -6.69 3.62 -1.76
N LEU A 95 -7.17 4.79 -1.34
CA LEU A 95 -7.69 5.04 0.00
C LEU A 95 -9.07 5.66 -0.14
N CYS A 96 -10.06 5.09 0.54
CA CYS A 96 -11.42 5.62 0.59
C CYS A 96 -11.88 5.74 2.04
N VAL A 97 -12.43 6.91 2.38
CA VAL A 97 -12.93 7.23 3.72
C VAL A 97 -14.36 7.73 3.58
N GLU A 98 -15.30 6.88 3.96
CA GLU A 98 -16.73 7.22 3.99
C GLU A 98 -17.31 6.98 5.38
N PRO A 99 -18.24 7.83 5.84
CA PRO A 99 -18.95 7.60 7.11
C PRO A 99 -19.66 6.24 7.12
N ASP A 100 -19.67 5.59 8.27
CA ASP A 100 -20.33 4.28 8.50
C ASP A 100 -19.74 3.10 7.73
N PHE A 101 -18.62 3.31 7.02
CA PHE A 101 -17.85 2.24 6.36
C PHE A 101 -16.44 2.11 6.95
N MET A 102 -15.90 0.91 6.86
CA MET A 102 -14.51 0.66 7.22
C MET A 102 -13.57 1.39 6.26
N LEU A 103 -12.48 1.95 6.76
CA LEU A 103 -11.42 2.53 5.94
C LEU A 103 -10.98 1.52 4.88
N TYR A 104 -11.13 1.89 3.62
CA TYR A 104 -10.62 1.09 2.51
C TYR A 104 -9.20 1.50 2.16
N ALA A 105 -8.31 0.53 2.08
CA ALA A 105 -6.91 0.77 1.72
C ALA A 105 -6.35 -0.44 0.98
N ASP A 106 -5.90 -0.24 -0.25
CA ASP A 106 -5.25 -1.28 -1.02
C ASP A 106 -4.14 -0.76 -1.94
N TYR A 107 -3.45 -1.71 -2.58
CA TYR A 107 -2.56 -1.47 -3.72
C TYR A 107 -3.04 -2.25 -4.94
N ILE A 108 -3.05 -1.58 -6.08
CA ILE A 108 -3.26 -2.23 -7.37
C ILE A 108 -2.05 -2.03 -8.29
N TYR A 109 -1.88 -2.94 -9.23
CA TYR A 109 -1.06 -2.74 -10.41
C TYR A 109 -1.98 -2.53 -11.61
N ALA A 110 -1.72 -1.46 -12.39
CA ALA A 110 -2.52 -1.19 -13.58
C ALA A 110 -2.28 -2.28 -14.64
N ASP A 111 -3.17 -3.28 -14.66
CA ASP A 111 -3.13 -4.38 -15.60
C ASP A 111 -3.91 -3.99 -16.87
N PRO A 112 -3.29 -4.07 -18.08
CA PRO A 112 -3.97 -3.79 -19.34
C PRO A 112 -5.18 -4.71 -19.63
N GLU A 113 -5.26 -5.88 -19.02
CA GLU A 113 -6.37 -6.80 -19.20
C GLU A 113 -7.60 -6.42 -18.34
N ILE A 114 -7.41 -5.60 -17.30
CA ILE A 114 -8.48 -5.15 -16.42
C ILE A 114 -9.02 -3.81 -16.94
N GLN A 115 -10.29 -3.80 -17.36
CA GLN A 115 -10.95 -2.58 -17.86
C GLN A 115 -11.80 -1.88 -16.82
N ALA A 116 -12.30 -2.60 -15.83
CA ALA A 116 -13.12 -2.06 -14.75
C ALA A 116 -12.80 -2.72 -13.42
N ASP A 117 -12.93 -1.95 -12.33
CA ASP A 117 -12.78 -2.44 -10.97
C ASP A 117 -13.78 -1.76 -10.05
N THR A 118 -14.30 -2.51 -9.07
CA THR A 118 -15.25 -1.99 -8.09
C THR A 118 -14.68 -2.17 -6.69
N LEU A 119 -14.47 -1.05 -5.99
CA LEU A 119 -14.07 -1.05 -4.60
C LEU A 119 -15.28 -1.36 -3.73
N LEU A 120 -15.19 -2.40 -2.93
CA LEU A 120 -16.27 -2.79 -2.02
C LEU A 120 -15.99 -2.25 -0.63
N LEU A 121 -16.81 -1.29 -0.18
CA LEU A 121 -16.73 -0.75 1.17
C LEU A 121 -17.51 -1.64 2.14
N GLU A 122 -16.85 -2.09 3.18
CA GLU A 122 -17.44 -2.90 4.23
C GLU A 122 -18.12 -2.01 5.28
N PRO A 123 -19.44 -2.17 5.55
CA PRO A 123 -20.10 -1.41 6.59
C PRO A 123 -19.44 -1.61 7.96
N LEU A 124 -19.35 -0.55 8.75
CA LEU A 124 -18.70 -0.60 10.06
C LEU A 124 -19.36 -1.63 10.99
N ALA A 125 -18.54 -2.44 11.63
CA ALA A 125 -18.93 -3.32 12.71
C ALA A 125 -17.78 -3.52 13.71
N ILE A 126 -18.13 -3.77 14.98
CA ILE A 126 -17.15 -4.10 16.01
C ILE A 126 -16.44 -5.41 15.63
N GLY A 127 -15.11 -5.40 15.72
CA GLY A 127 -14.28 -6.54 15.40
C GLY A 127 -13.74 -6.56 13.96
N LEU A 128 -14.27 -5.73 13.06
CA LEU A 128 -13.70 -5.60 11.70
C LEU A 128 -12.26 -5.16 11.78
N GLU A 129 -11.42 -5.81 10.99
CA GLU A 129 -9.99 -5.51 10.88
C GLU A 129 -9.60 -5.34 9.41
N THR A 130 -8.95 -4.23 9.08
CA THR A 130 -8.37 -4.00 7.75
C THR A 130 -6.88 -3.75 7.84
N ALA A 131 -6.14 -4.24 6.85
CA ALA A 131 -4.72 -3.93 6.69
C ALA A 131 -4.55 -2.54 6.05
N LEU A 132 -3.47 -1.86 6.44
CA LEU A 132 -3.07 -0.58 5.86
C LEU A 132 -1.70 -0.73 5.17
N PRO A 133 -1.68 -1.31 3.97
CA PRO A 133 -0.42 -1.67 3.29
C PRO A 133 0.43 -0.44 2.93
N ALA A 134 -0.21 0.74 2.82
CA ALA A 134 0.49 2.00 2.53
C ALA A 134 1.17 2.62 3.77
N ILE A 135 1.08 2.01 4.96
CA ILE A 135 1.86 2.43 6.13
C ILE A 135 3.16 1.62 6.14
N GLU A 136 4.24 2.26 5.73
CA GLU A 136 5.57 1.70 5.58
C GLU A 136 6.53 2.30 6.63
N PHE A 137 7.58 1.54 6.96
CA PHE A 137 8.61 1.94 7.92
C PHE A 137 9.98 1.97 7.25
N MET A 138 10.87 2.81 7.75
CA MET A 138 12.26 2.79 7.31
C MET A 138 12.87 1.40 7.62
N PRO A 139 13.65 0.84 6.68
CA PRO A 139 14.22 -0.51 6.85
C PRO A 139 14.97 -0.66 8.17
N GLY A 140 14.62 -1.69 8.96
CA GLY A 140 15.27 -2.00 10.23
C GLY A 140 14.92 -1.08 11.39
N THR A 141 13.95 -0.16 11.24
CA THR A 141 13.52 0.77 12.27
C THR A 141 12.02 0.69 12.55
N GLU A 142 11.57 1.45 13.54
CA GLU A 142 10.16 1.72 13.83
C GLU A 142 9.71 3.11 13.34
N ASP A 143 10.58 3.84 12.62
CA ASP A 143 10.28 5.16 12.09
C ASP A 143 9.41 5.06 10.83
N LEU A 144 8.34 5.82 10.79
CA LEU A 144 7.42 5.89 9.66
C LEU A 144 8.13 6.45 8.42
N TYR A 145 7.96 5.80 7.29
CA TYR A 145 8.46 6.31 6.04
C TYR A 145 7.55 7.43 5.52
N PHE A 146 8.12 8.44 4.86
CA PHE A 146 7.35 9.62 4.42
C PHE A 146 6.21 9.29 3.44
N THR A 147 6.31 8.18 2.70
CA THR A 147 5.25 7.67 1.81
C THR A 147 4.01 7.22 2.57
N SER A 148 4.11 7.01 3.90
CA SER A 148 2.97 6.63 4.74
C SER A 148 2.01 7.78 5.04
N VAL A 149 2.42 9.04 4.79
CA VAL A 149 1.63 10.22 5.19
C VAL A 149 0.19 10.17 4.65
N PRO A 150 -0.09 9.86 3.37
CA PRO A 150 -1.47 9.79 2.87
C PRO A 150 -2.32 8.75 3.58
N ALA A 151 -1.77 7.58 3.89
CA ALA A 151 -2.49 6.53 4.62
C ALA A 151 -2.76 6.92 6.08
N LEU A 152 -1.82 7.63 6.72
CA LEU A 152 -1.97 8.16 8.07
C LEU A 152 -3.03 9.28 8.11
N GLU A 153 -3.06 10.15 7.10
CA GLU A 153 -4.10 11.18 6.94
C GLU A 153 -5.47 10.55 6.69
N ALA A 154 -5.55 9.49 5.87
CA ALA A 154 -6.79 8.74 5.64
C ALA A 154 -7.28 8.06 6.93
N LEU A 155 -6.39 7.47 7.72
CA LEU A 155 -6.73 6.89 9.01
C LEU A 155 -7.20 7.95 10.02
N HIS A 156 -6.56 9.11 10.04
CA HIS A 156 -7.00 10.25 10.84
C HIS A 156 -8.42 10.69 10.42
N ALA A 157 -8.65 10.90 9.12
CA ALA A 157 -9.95 11.29 8.58
C ALA A 157 -11.04 10.24 8.88
N PHE A 158 -10.72 8.94 8.76
CA PHE A 158 -11.64 7.86 9.12
C PHE A 158 -12.11 7.95 10.59
N ILE A 159 -11.19 8.25 11.50
CA ILE A 159 -11.54 8.42 12.92
C ILE A 159 -12.37 9.68 13.14
N GLU A 160 -12.10 10.76 12.41
CA GLU A 160 -12.84 12.03 12.53
C GLU A 160 -14.27 11.94 11.98
N VAL A 161 -14.47 11.32 10.81
CA VAL A 161 -15.82 11.17 10.21
C VAL A 161 -16.68 10.18 10.96
N ASN A 162 -16.09 9.30 11.79
CA ASN A 162 -16.76 8.32 12.62
C ASN A 162 -16.51 8.60 14.11
N PRO A 163 -17.16 9.61 14.73
CA PRO A 163 -16.80 10.13 16.06
C PRO A 163 -16.99 9.13 17.21
N THR A 164 -17.80 8.10 17.04
CA THR A 164 -18.04 7.04 18.04
C THR A 164 -17.05 5.89 17.93
N VAL A 165 -16.37 5.76 16.80
CA VAL A 165 -15.42 4.66 16.55
C VAL A 165 -14.18 4.76 17.43
N SER A 166 -13.79 3.64 18.01
CA SER A 166 -12.48 3.44 18.63
C SER A 166 -11.76 2.29 17.93
N VAL A 167 -10.46 2.39 17.77
CA VAL A 167 -9.67 1.40 17.03
C VAL A 167 -8.47 0.87 17.83
N ALA A 168 -8.16 -0.40 17.61
CA ALA A 168 -6.86 -0.97 17.96
C ALA A 168 -5.94 -0.88 16.74
N ILE A 169 -4.78 -0.28 16.91
CA ILE A 169 -3.69 -0.24 15.93
C ILE A 169 -2.83 -1.46 16.19
N ILE A 170 -2.67 -2.31 15.20
CA ILE A 170 -2.08 -3.64 15.35
C ILE A 170 -0.87 -3.75 14.43
N GLY A 171 0.29 -4.05 15.03
CA GLY A 171 1.50 -4.34 14.28
C GLY A 171 1.69 -5.84 14.07
N HIS A 172 2.13 -6.22 12.89
CA HIS A 172 2.45 -7.59 12.49
C HIS A 172 3.88 -7.69 11.96
N GLU A 173 4.48 -8.85 12.13
CA GLU A 173 5.81 -9.18 11.62
C GLU A 173 5.83 -10.57 10.98
N GLU A 174 6.90 -10.83 10.23
CA GLU A 174 7.06 -12.09 9.51
C GLU A 174 7.47 -13.23 10.44
N GLU A 175 8.41 -12.99 11.35
CA GLU A 175 8.94 -14.02 12.23
C GLU A 175 8.38 -13.94 13.66
N GLY A 176 8.41 -15.07 14.36
CA GLY A 176 7.85 -15.20 15.71
C GLY A 176 8.85 -14.96 16.84
N THR A 177 9.91 -14.19 16.61
CA THR A 177 10.89 -13.90 17.65
C THR A 177 10.36 -12.89 18.66
N THR A 178 10.87 -12.92 19.90
CA THR A 178 10.53 -11.93 20.94
C THR A 178 10.86 -10.51 20.47
N GLU A 179 11.97 -10.34 19.74
CA GLU A 179 12.38 -9.05 19.19
C GLU A 179 11.35 -8.53 18.19
N GLN A 180 10.90 -9.35 17.24
CA GLN A 180 9.91 -8.95 16.24
C GLN A 180 8.52 -8.71 16.85
N HIS A 181 8.17 -9.43 17.92
CA HIS A 181 6.95 -9.10 18.66
C HIS A 181 7.04 -7.69 19.27
N ARG A 182 8.21 -7.31 19.81
CA ARG A 182 8.48 -5.96 20.32
C ARG A 182 8.44 -4.94 19.20
N THR A 183 9.10 -5.21 18.06
CA THR A 183 9.11 -4.33 16.88
C THR A 183 7.70 -4.09 16.35
N SER A 184 6.87 -5.14 16.22
CA SER A 184 5.49 -4.99 15.78
C SER A 184 4.69 -4.03 16.67
N ARG A 185 4.85 -4.13 17.98
CA ARG A 185 4.19 -3.22 18.93
C ARG A 185 4.72 -1.79 18.84
N ASN A 186 6.03 -1.61 18.66
CA ASN A 186 6.64 -0.30 18.55
C ASN A 186 6.19 0.42 17.27
N ARG A 187 6.08 -0.30 16.15
CA ARG A 187 5.53 0.23 14.90
C ARG A 187 4.08 0.68 15.04
N ALA A 188 3.24 -0.15 15.69
CA ALA A 188 1.87 0.25 16.00
C ALA A 188 1.81 1.48 16.93
N ARG A 189 2.77 1.61 17.85
CA ARG A 189 2.92 2.79 18.72
C ARG A 189 3.31 4.04 17.93
N ALA A 190 4.21 3.96 16.95
CA ALA A 190 4.56 5.09 16.10
C ALA A 190 3.34 5.66 15.35
N VAL A 191 2.45 4.79 14.85
CA VAL A 191 1.18 5.21 14.24
C VAL A 191 0.26 5.86 15.27
N PHE A 192 0.14 5.29 16.47
CA PHE A 192 -0.62 5.87 17.57
C PHE A 192 -0.13 7.29 17.93
N GLU A 193 1.19 7.45 18.08
CA GLU A 193 1.79 8.74 18.42
C GLU A 193 1.56 9.78 17.31
N TYR A 194 1.64 9.38 16.04
CA TYR A 194 1.27 10.24 14.93
C TYR A 194 -0.18 10.73 15.05
N LEU A 195 -1.14 9.84 15.24
CA LEU A 195 -2.56 10.17 15.32
C LEU A 195 -2.85 11.09 16.53
N VAL A 196 -2.27 10.80 17.69
CA VAL A 196 -2.43 11.66 18.88
C VAL A 196 -1.83 13.05 18.64
N SER A 197 -0.65 13.13 18.01
CA SER A 197 -0.04 14.42 17.66
C SER A 197 -0.85 15.21 16.63
N SER A 198 -1.63 14.50 15.80
CA SER A 198 -2.56 15.08 14.81
C SER A 198 -3.93 15.45 15.42
N GLY A 199 -4.14 15.23 16.73
CA GLY A 199 -5.34 15.67 17.46
C GLY A 199 -6.33 14.57 17.81
N VAL A 200 -6.11 13.31 17.43
CA VAL A 200 -7.01 12.21 17.80
C VAL A 200 -6.95 11.98 19.31
N ASN A 201 -8.11 11.85 19.95
CA ASN A 201 -8.20 11.53 21.36
C ASN A 201 -7.60 10.13 21.65
N ALA A 202 -6.56 10.10 22.48
CA ALA A 202 -5.84 8.86 22.83
C ALA A 202 -6.76 7.76 23.41
N ASN A 203 -7.88 8.14 24.06
CA ASN A 203 -8.84 7.17 24.62
C ASN A 203 -9.61 6.37 23.54
N ARG A 204 -9.59 6.83 22.29
CA ARG A 204 -10.18 6.14 21.13
C ARG A 204 -9.21 5.15 20.48
N LEU A 205 -7.97 5.14 20.93
CA LEU A 205 -6.90 4.37 20.32
C LEU A 205 -6.32 3.35 21.30
N SER A 206 -5.99 2.18 20.82
CA SER A 206 -5.18 1.20 21.56
C SER A 206 -4.08 0.63 20.66
N VAL A 207 -3.04 0.03 21.27
CA VAL A 207 -1.86 -0.47 20.57
C VAL A 207 -1.67 -1.94 20.89
N GLU A 208 -1.61 -2.76 19.84
CA GLU A 208 -1.31 -4.19 19.93
C GLU A 208 -0.07 -4.52 19.07
N GLY A 209 0.77 -5.43 19.57
CA GLY A 209 1.81 -6.07 18.76
C GLY A 209 1.46 -7.56 18.69
N ARG A 210 1.33 -8.11 17.48
CA ARG A 210 1.00 -9.54 17.29
C ARG A 210 2.15 -10.36 16.72
N GLY A 211 3.27 -9.70 16.39
CA GLY A 211 4.37 -10.40 15.74
C GLY A 211 3.86 -11.22 14.56
N SER A 212 4.21 -12.51 14.52
CA SER A 212 3.83 -13.42 13.43
C SER A 212 2.56 -14.25 13.71
N ALA A 213 1.79 -13.93 14.75
CA ALA A 213 0.64 -14.77 15.13
C ALA A 213 -0.48 -14.78 14.06
N GLN A 214 -0.55 -13.78 13.20
CA GLN A 214 -1.57 -13.64 12.18
C GLN A 214 -0.94 -13.30 10.82
N ARG A 215 -0.11 -14.18 10.31
CA ARG A 215 0.47 -14.04 8.98
C ARG A 215 -0.61 -14.14 7.90
N LEU A 216 -0.55 -13.27 6.89
CA LEU A 216 -1.34 -13.40 5.66
C LEU A 216 -0.82 -14.58 4.84
N TYR A 217 0.50 -14.72 4.77
CA TYR A 217 1.21 -15.80 4.10
C TYR A 217 1.98 -16.60 5.16
N PRO A 218 1.43 -17.75 5.62
CA PRO A 218 2.10 -18.56 6.65
C PRO A 218 3.48 -19.08 6.22
N GLN A 219 3.65 -19.32 4.93
CA GLN A 219 4.90 -19.75 4.30
C GLN A 219 5.14 -18.88 3.05
N PRO A 220 5.70 -17.68 3.20
CA PRO A 220 5.91 -16.78 2.07
C PRO A 220 6.92 -17.41 1.10
N THR A 221 6.57 -17.39 -0.18
CA THR A 221 7.39 -17.92 -1.27
C THR A 221 8.08 -16.82 -2.07
N THR A 222 7.62 -15.58 -1.91
CA THR A 222 8.20 -14.40 -2.54
C THR A 222 8.51 -13.31 -1.50
N PRO A 223 9.43 -12.39 -1.83
CA PRO A 223 9.70 -11.23 -0.98
C PRO A 223 8.46 -10.36 -0.70
N GLU A 224 7.56 -10.26 -1.67
CA GLU A 224 6.32 -9.49 -1.58
C GLU A 224 5.35 -10.13 -0.56
N GLU A 225 5.24 -11.45 -0.55
CA GLU A 225 4.45 -12.19 0.44
C GLU A 225 5.03 -12.04 1.85
N ALA A 226 6.36 -12.07 1.97
CA ALA A 226 7.06 -11.81 3.23
C ALA A 226 6.82 -10.38 3.72
N GLU A 227 6.88 -9.39 2.81
CA GLU A 227 6.61 -7.99 3.14
C GLU A 227 5.16 -7.78 3.57
N ALA A 228 4.18 -8.44 2.93
CA ALA A 228 2.78 -8.35 3.30
C ALA A 228 2.49 -8.85 4.73
N ASN A 229 3.34 -9.72 5.28
CA ASN A 229 3.26 -10.12 6.68
C ASN A 229 3.70 -9.00 7.63
N ARG A 230 4.61 -8.11 7.20
CA ARG A 230 5.09 -6.94 7.96
C ARG A 230 4.18 -5.74 7.68
N ARG A 231 3.08 -5.65 8.38
CA ARG A 231 2.03 -4.66 8.13
C ARG A 231 1.51 -4.03 9.40
N ILE A 232 0.82 -2.92 9.23
CA ILE A 232 -0.12 -2.37 10.22
C ILE A 232 -1.53 -2.77 9.80
N SER A 233 -2.37 -3.14 10.76
CA SER A 233 -3.81 -3.22 10.59
C SER A 233 -4.51 -2.39 11.67
N ILE A 234 -5.76 -2.03 11.41
CA ILE A 234 -6.66 -1.42 12.40
C ILE A 234 -7.86 -2.32 12.60
N ARG A 235 -8.31 -2.43 13.85
CA ARG A 235 -9.54 -3.14 14.20
C ARG A 235 -10.49 -2.23 14.97
N VAL A 236 -11.75 -2.20 14.56
CA VAL A 236 -12.80 -1.49 15.28
C VAL A 236 -13.05 -2.17 16.64
N THR A 237 -12.90 -1.42 17.73
CA THR A 237 -13.08 -1.92 19.11
C THR A 237 -14.36 -1.39 19.75
N ASN A 238 -14.86 -0.27 19.26
CA ASN A 238 -16.14 0.32 19.64
C ASN A 238 -16.70 1.13 18.47
N TYR A 239 -18.02 1.17 18.38
CA TYR A 239 -18.73 1.88 17.30
C TYR A 239 -20.11 2.35 17.79
#